data_5f34232e5e077d65e6ad341ec29dc471
#
_entry.id   5f34232e5e077d65e6ad341ec29dc471
#
_cell.length_a   1.000
_cell.length_b   1.000
_cell.length_c   1.000
_cell.angle_alpha   90.00
_cell.angle_beta   90.00
_cell.angle_gamma   90.00
#
_symmetry.space_group_name_H-M   'P 1'
#
loop_
_entity.id
_entity.type
_entity.pdbx_description
1 polymer ?
#
loop_
_entity_poly.entity_id
_entity_poly.type
_entity_poly.pdbx_seq_one_letter_code
_entity_poly.pdbx_strand_id
1 'polypeptide(L)'
;MKKIIALLLAAIMMLSLVACGGGNDEPAVDETQTIKVAAIETAYGSEVWANVAAAFTAETGIEVQLTTDNNLEDVISASMQGGEYPDVIHLATGRPAGLTEQFIKDKAIAEITDVLSMTVPGEDKLVSEKISGGFTETSLTNPYGDGKTYLAPMFYSPCGLFYNAKLFEAKGWTVPTTWDEMWALGDAAAEEGIALFTYPTAGYYDAFMYALIYSIGGTEFFEAVTHYEEGVWDTPEADTLFAILDKLAAYTHKSTPAQANNQDFTKNQLMVMQDQALFMPNGTWIVGEMAEAQTTLTNDFGWGMTALPAVEEGGAGYSYCWFEQAWIPAGAANIDAAKQFVAFLYSDKACEIFATAGAIQPVNGIASMLEGDNVMFYSIYDNGAKAAMGNFAAYTAIPGIDNTTVFFEPVNSLVAGTLSIDEYKANIVSASEQMRANLMG
;
A
#
# COMPACT_ATOMS: atom_id res chain seq x y z
N MET A 1 -43.66 -0.62 -60.66
CA MET A 1 -42.43 -0.60 -59.90
C MET A 1 -42.56 -1.21 -58.49
N LYS A 2 -43.62 -0.99 -57.71
CA LYS A 2 -43.77 -1.60 -56.37
C LYS A 2 -43.96 -3.14 -56.35
N LYS A 3 -44.47 -3.77 -57.41
CA LYS A 3 -44.66 -5.25 -57.51
C LYS A 3 -43.39 -6.00 -57.91
N ILE A 4 -42.40 -5.34 -58.51
CA ILE A 4 -41.14 -5.96 -58.96
C ILE A 4 -40.14 -6.01 -57.81
N ILE A 5 -40.21 -5.03 -56.91
CA ILE A 5 -39.36 -4.94 -55.69
C ILE A 5 -39.77 -6.04 -54.68
N ALA A 6 -41.05 -6.35 -54.56
CA ALA A 6 -41.57 -7.41 -53.69
C ALA A 6 -41.15 -8.81 -54.13
N LEU A 7 -41.00 -9.05 -55.44
CA LEU A 7 -40.55 -10.32 -56.01
C LEU A 7 -39.02 -10.53 -55.88
N LEU A 8 -38.23 -9.46 -55.92
CA LEU A 8 -36.79 -9.52 -55.68
C LEU A 8 -36.44 -9.76 -54.20
N LEU A 9 -37.21 -9.20 -53.26
CA LEU A 9 -37.05 -9.48 -51.83
C LEU A 9 -37.44 -10.90 -51.42
N ALA A 10 -38.48 -11.48 -52.07
CA ALA A 10 -38.86 -12.88 -51.84
C ALA A 10 -37.86 -13.89 -52.42
N ALA A 11 -37.15 -13.53 -53.49
CA ALA A 11 -36.10 -14.39 -54.10
C ALA A 11 -34.82 -14.41 -53.26
N ILE A 12 -34.52 -13.33 -52.54
CA ILE A 12 -33.34 -13.25 -51.63
C ILE A 12 -33.61 -14.04 -50.34
N MET A 13 -34.86 -14.13 -49.86
CA MET A 13 -35.19 -14.95 -48.68
C MET A 13 -35.30 -16.47 -48.97
N MET A 14 -35.41 -16.89 -50.22
CA MET A 14 -35.43 -18.33 -50.57
C MET A 14 -34.04 -18.90 -50.91
N LEU A 15 -33.00 -18.08 -51.04
CA LEU A 15 -31.62 -18.51 -51.23
C LEU A 15 -30.86 -18.79 -49.93
N SER A 16 -31.45 -18.47 -48.76
CA SER A 16 -30.88 -18.71 -47.43
C SER A 16 -31.28 -20.05 -46.77
N LEU A 17 -32.02 -20.91 -47.47
CA LEU A 17 -32.55 -22.19 -46.93
C LEU A 17 -31.99 -23.45 -47.60
N VAL A 18 -30.94 -23.36 -48.42
CA VAL A 18 -30.30 -24.51 -49.09
C VAL A 18 -28.80 -24.64 -48.77
N ALA A 19 -28.42 -24.33 -47.53
CA ALA A 19 -27.05 -24.58 -47.04
C ALA A 19 -27.11 -25.42 -45.76
N CYS A 20 -27.78 -26.55 -45.80
CA CYS A 20 -27.62 -27.60 -44.80
C CYS A 20 -27.38 -28.93 -45.50
N GLY A 21 -26.11 -29.28 -45.68
CA GLY A 21 -25.73 -30.59 -46.23
C GLY A 21 -24.38 -30.59 -46.89
N GLY A 22 -23.31 -30.61 -46.14
CA GLY A 22 -21.96 -30.83 -46.67
C GLY A 22 -20.93 -30.34 -45.64
N GLY A 23 -20.43 -31.24 -44.82
CA GLY A 23 -19.38 -30.94 -43.87
C GLY A 23 -18.14 -30.43 -44.56
N ASN A 24 -17.82 -29.21 -44.28
CA ASN A 24 -16.45 -28.72 -44.18
C ASN A 24 -16.35 -28.17 -42.73
N ASP A 25 -15.66 -28.91 -41.90
CA ASP A 25 -15.09 -28.37 -40.67
C ASP A 25 -14.12 -27.27 -41.09
N GLU A 26 -14.62 -26.04 -41.31
CA GLU A 26 -13.77 -24.88 -41.08
C GLU A 26 -13.49 -24.90 -39.57
N PRO A 27 -12.20 -24.90 -39.17
CA PRO A 27 -11.89 -24.76 -37.76
C PRO A 27 -12.59 -23.49 -37.30
N ALA A 28 -13.43 -23.62 -36.25
CA ALA A 28 -13.92 -22.47 -35.53
C ALA A 28 -12.69 -21.56 -35.27
N VAL A 29 -12.71 -20.35 -35.82
CA VAL A 29 -11.76 -19.32 -35.40
C VAL A 29 -12.06 -19.19 -33.92
N ASP A 30 -11.16 -19.71 -33.10
CA ASP A 30 -11.20 -19.52 -31.66
C ASP A 30 -11.10 -17.99 -31.50
N GLU A 31 -12.23 -17.35 -31.16
CA GLU A 31 -12.24 -15.91 -30.94
C GLU A 31 -11.30 -15.69 -29.76
N THR A 32 -10.11 -15.18 -30.03
CA THR A 32 -9.11 -14.90 -28.99
C THR A 32 -9.79 -14.06 -27.94
N GLN A 33 -9.95 -14.61 -26.74
CA GLN A 33 -10.58 -13.91 -25.63
C GLN A 33 -9.73 -12.68 -25.31
N THR A 34 -10.35 -11.53 -25.13
CA THR A 34 -9.68 -10.27 -24.85
C THR A 34 -10.22 -9.66 -23.56
N ILE A 35 -9.33 -9.20 -22.68
CA ILE A 35 -9.67 -8.45 -21.48
C ILE A 35 -9.17 -7.01 -21.56
N LYS A 36 -9.85 -6.10 -20.88
CA LYS A 36 -9.46 -4.69 -20.72
C LYS A 36 -8.83 -4.51 -19.35
N VAL A 37 -7.57 -4.09 -19.30
CA VAL A 37 -6.85 -3.81 -18.07
C VAL A 37 -6.53 -2.32 -17.98
N ALA A 38 -6.88 -1.69 -16.89
CA ALA A 38 -6.57 -0.31 -16.59
C ALA A 38 -5.61 -0.25 -15.38
N ALA A 39 -4.44 0.32 -15.55
CA ALA A 39 -3.43 0.39 -14.50
C ALA A 39 -2.87 1.81 -14.37
N ILE A 40 -2.76 2.28 -13.12
CA ILE A 40 -2.17 3.59 -12.88
C ILE A 40 -0.69 3.59 -13.26
N GLU A 41 -0.26 4.64 -13.96
CA GLU A 41 1.14 4.90 -14.22
C GLU A 41 1.75 5.67 -13.05
N THR A 42 2.74 5.07 -12.41
CA THR A 42 3.48 5.67 -11.30
C THR A 42 4.97 5.70 -11.62
N ALA A 43 5.83 5.74 -10.61
CA ALA A 43 7.28 5.73 -10.76
C ALA A 43 7.83 4.50 -11.51
N TYR A 44 7.08 3.41 -11.59
CA TYR A 44 7.46 2.19 -12.36
C TYR A 44 7.33 2.37 -13.88
N GLY A 45 6.65 3.41 -14.33
CA GLY A 45 6.31 3.66 -15.72
C GLY A 45 5.22 2.75 -16.29
N SER A 46 4.78 3.06 -17.51
CA SER A 46 3.73 2.30 -18.22
C SER A 46 4.26 1.03 -18.88
N GLU A 47 5.55 0.99 -19.23
CA GLU A 47 6.16 -0.14 -19.96
C GLU A 47 6.11 -1.45 -19.16
N VAL A 48 6.18 -1.39 -17.83
CA VAL A 48 6.10 -2.56 -16.97
C VAL A 48 4.78 -3.32 -17.16
N TRP A 49 3.67 -2.60 -17.23
CA TRP A 49 2.35 -3.19 -17.45
C TRP A 49 2.19 -3.78 -18.85
N ALA A 50 2.78 -3.13 -19.87
CA ALA A 50 2.79 -3.67 -21.24
C ALA A 50 3.57 -5.00 -21.30
N ASN A 51 4.69 -5.11 -20.59
CA ASN A 51 5.49 -6.33 -20.53
C ASN A 51 4.75 -7.46 -19.80
N VAL A 52 4.04 -7.17 -18.70
CA VAL A 52 3.22 -8.15 -17.98
C VAL A 52 2.04 -8.61 -18.83
N ALA A 53 1.34 -7.69 -19.51
CA ALA A 53 0.26 -8.01 -20.42
C ALA A 53 0.70 -8.94 -21.55
N ALA A 54 1.87 -8.65 -22.16
CA ALA A 54 2.46 -9.50 -23.20
C ALA A 54 2.83 -10.90 -22.67
N ALA A 55 3.39 -10.97 -21.45
CA ALA A 55 3.72 -12.24 -20.81
C ALA A 55 2.48 -13.08 -20.49
N PHE A 56 1.41 -12.45 -20.01
CA PHE A 56 0.11 -13.09 -19.77
C PHE A 56 -0.49 -13.66 -21.07
N THR A 57 -0.50 -12.86 -22.13
CA THR A 57 -1.00 -13.29 -23.45
C THR A 57 -0.19 -14.47 -23.97
N ALA A 58 1.14 -14.44 -23.82
CA ALA A 58 2.01 -15.54 -24.26
C ALA A 58 1.73 -16.85 -23.52
N GLU A 59 1.39 -16.77 -22.20
CA GLU A 59 1.13 -17.93 -21.36
C GLU A 59 -0.29 -18.49 -21.56
N THR A 60 -1.29 -17.63 -21.71
CA THR A 60 -2.71 -18.04 -21.66
C THR A 60 -3.44 -17.99 -23.00
N GLY A 61 -2.90 -17.27 -23.98
CA GLY A 61 -3.57 -16.95 -25.24
C GLY A 61 -4.64 -15.85 -25.11
N ILE A 62 -4.91 -15.31 -23.91
CA ILE A 62 -5.86 -14.23 -23.70
C ILE A 62 -5.19 -12.89 -24.02
N GLU A 63 -5.77 -12.11 -24.93
CA GLU A 63 -5.27 -10.79 -25.26
C GLU A 63 -5.60 -9.75 -24.21
N VAL A 64 -4.71 -8.76 -24.01
CA VAL A 64 -4.91 -7.65 -23.08
C VAL A 64 -4.94 -6.32 -23.83
N GLN A 65 -6.07 -5.62 -23.71
CA GLN A 65 -6.17 -4.20 -24.07
C GLN A 65 -5.82 -3.37 -22.85
N LEU A 66 -4.60 -2.81 -22.85
CA LEU A 66 -4.06 -2.07 -21.72
C LEU A 66 -4.34 -0.58 -21.85
N THR A 67 -4.79 0.04 -20.77
CA THR A 67 -4.86 1.50 -20.56
C THR A 67 -4.01 1.87 -19.36
N THR A 68 -3.03 2.74 -19.54
CA THR A 68 -2.20 3.28 -18.46
C THR A 68 -2.21 4.80 -18.53
N ASP A 69 -2.34 5.44 -17.37
CA ASP A 69 -2.26 6.90 -17.23
C ASP A 69 -1.94 7.25 -15.77
N ASN A 70 -1.27 8.37 -15.53
CA ASN A 70 -1.02 8.88 -14.18
C ASN A 70 -2.27 9.52 -13.54
N ASN A 71 -3.27 9.91 -14.37
CA ASN A 71 -4.60 10.34 -13.93
C ASN A 71 -5.66 9.31 -14.36
N LEU A 72 -5.41 8.05 -14.07
CA LEU A 72 -6.21 6.93 -14.57
C LEU A 72 -7.71 7.10 -14.30
N GLU A 73 -8.07 7.61 -13.11
CA GLU A 73 -9.46 7.83 -12.71
C GLU A 73 -10.21 8.72 -13.70
N ASP A 74 -9.58 9.79 -14.18
CA ASP A 74 -10.18 10.71 -15.16
C ASP A 74 -10.38 10.04 -16.52
N VAL A 75 -9.40 9.19 -16.91
CA VAL A 75 -9.41 8.49 -18.20
C VAL A 75 -10.53 7.45 -18.30
N ILE A 76 -10.72 6.65 -17.23
CA ILE A 76 -11.70 5.55 -17.24
C ILE A 76 -13.10 5.93 -16.79
N SER A 77 -13.26 7.03 -16.02
CA SER A 77 -14.55 7.43 -15.43
C SER A 77 -15.66 7.60 -16.45
N ALA A 78 -15.36 8.20 -17.61
CA ALA A 78 -16.39 8.47 -18.62
C ALA A 78 -16.97 7.19 -19.24
N SER A 79 -16.14 6.19 -19.55
CA SER A 79 -16.58 4.89 -20.07
C SER A 79 -17.35 4.10 -19.01
N MET A 80 -16.88 4.15 -17.75
CA MET A 80 -17.53 3.46 -16.64
C MET A 80 -18.92 4.02 -16.32
N GLN A 81 -19.10 5.33 -16.43
CA GLN A 81 -20.45 5.96 -16.34
C GLN A 81 -21.37 5.50 -17.46
N GLY A 82 -20.84 5.13 -18.62
CA GLY A 82 -21.56 4.51 -19.74
C GLY A 82 -21.85 3.02 -19.55
N GLY A 83 -21.37 2.40 -18.47
CA GLY A 83 -21.50 0.97 -18.21
C GLY A 83 -20.43 0.11 -18.90
N GLU A 84 -19.38 0.74 -19.48
CA GLU A 84 -18.24 0.05 -20.08
C GLU A 84 -17.08 0.05 -19.07
N TYR A 85 -16.92 -1.06 -18.35
CA TYR A 85 -15.88 -1.22 -17.35
C TYR A 85 -14.61 -1.85 -17.93
N PRO A 86 -13.42 -1.48 -17.43
CA PRO A 86 -12.26 -2.37 -17.51
C PRO A 86 -12.58 -3.71 -16.82
N ASP A 87 -11.93 -4.78 -17.25
CA ASP A 87 -12.06 -6.08 -16.60
C ASP A 87 -11.19 -6.17 -15.35
N VAL A 88 -10.05 -5.49 -15.34
CA VAL A 88 -9.18 -5.35 -14.15
C VAL A 88 -8.75 -3.89 -14.02
N ILE A 89 -8.78 -3.39 -12.80
CA ILE A 89 -8.29 -2.05 -12.45
C ILE A 89 -7.19 -2.19 -11.38
N HIS A 90 -6.00 -1.65 -11.66
CA HIS A 90 -4.94 -1.46 -10.66
C HIS A 90 -4.96 -0.01 -10.18
N LEU A 91 -5.46 0.18 -8.97
CA LEU A 91 -5.64 1.50 -8.37
C LEU A 91 -5.77 1.36 -6.85
N ALA A 92 -4.87 2.03 -6.11
CA ALA A 92 -4.86 1.96 -4.65
C ALA A 92 -6.10 2.63 -4.02
N THR A 93 -6.42 2.22 -2.80
CA THR A 93 -7.27 2.98 -1.89
C THR A 93 -6.53 4.21 -1.35
N GLY A 94 -7.26 5.18 -0.80
CA GLY A 94 -6.70 6.41 -0.23
C GLY A 94 -6.31 7.47 -1.27
N ARG A 95 -6.62 7.27 -2.54
CA ARG A 95 -6.35 8.27 -3.58
C ARG A 95 -7.36 9.42 -3.54
N PRO A 96 -6.94 10.67 -3.85
CA PRO A 96 -7.82 11.84 -3.74
C PRO A 96 -9.12 11.76 -4.55
N ALA A 97 -9.12 11.08 -5.70
CA ALA A 97 -10.31 10.90 -6.53
C ALA A 97 -11.32 9.90 -5.93
N GLY A 98 -10.89 9.01 -5.02
CA GLY A 98 -11.77 8.11 -4.27
C GLY A 98 -12.54 7.10 -5.13
N LEU A 99 -12.05 6.74 -6.31
CA LEU A 99 -12.76 5.84 -7.22
C LEU A 99 -12.92 4.44 -6.61
N THR A 100 -11.85 3.89 -6.04
CA THR A 100 -11.88 2.57 -5.41
C THR A 100 -12.85 2.55 -4.23
N GLU A 101 -12.81 3.59 -3.37
CA GLU A 101 -13.73 3.76 -2.23
C GLU A 101 -15.19 3.86 -2.66
N GLN A 102 -15.46 4.58 -3.77
CA GLN A 102 -16.81 4.66 -4.31
C GLN A 102 -17.33 3.28 -4.74
N PHE A 103 -16.50 2.46 -5.40
CA PHE A 103 -16.86 1.10 -5.77
C PHE A 103 -17.04 0.18 -4.57
N ILE A 104 -16.22 0.35 -3.52
CA ILE A 104 -16.39 -0.34 -2.24
C ILE A 104 -17.74 0.02 -1.63
N LYS A 105 -18.04 1.30 -1.50
CA LYS A 105 -19.29 1.81 -0.93
C LYS A 105 -20.53 1.29 -1.68
N ASP A 106 -20.47 1.26 -2.99
CA ASP A 106 -21.57 0.79 -3.85
C ASP A 106 -21.66 -0.73 -3.93
N LYS A 107 -20.75 -1.47 -3.27
CA LYS A 107 -20.59 -2.93 -3.36
C LYS A 107 -20.46 -3.41 -4.81
N ALA A 108 -19.74 -2.64 -5.61
CA ALA A 108 -19.58 -2.82 -7.05
C ALA A 108 -18.23 -3.47 -7.43
N ILE A 109 -17.54 -4.08 -6.47
CA ILE A 109 -16.32 -4.87 -6.68
C ILE A 109 -16.68 -6.36 -6.65
N ALA A 110 -16.17 -7.11 -7.63
CA ALA A 110 -16.37 -8.56 -7.69
C ALA A 110 -15.57 -9.28 -6.61
N GLU A 111 -16.15 -10.31 -6.02
CA GLU A 111 -15.43 -11.21 -5.12
C GLU A 111 -14.38 -12.02 -5.90
N ILE A 112 -13.17 -12.08 -5.33
CA ILE A 112 -12.03 -12.79 -5.90
C ILE A 112 -11.39 -13.79 -4.92
N THR A 113 -12.13 -14.23 -3.89
CA THR A 113 -11.65 -15.22 -2.92
C THR A 113 -11.23 -16.52 -3.58
N ASP A 114 -11.91 -16.93 -4.64
CA ASP A 114 -11.60 -18.12 -5.43
C ASP A 114 -10.26 -18.03 -6.16
N VAL A 115 -9.79 -16.82 -6.49
CA VAL A 115 -8.47 -16.59 -7.09
C VAL A 115 -7.35 -17.13 -6.17
N LEU A 116 -7.50 -17.03 -4.85
CA LEU A 116 -6.51 -17.55 -3.91
C LEU A 116 -6.30 -19.07 -4.03
N SER A 117 -7.33 -19.80 -4.51
CA SER A 117 -7.31 -21.24 -4.74
C SER A 117 -6.97 -21.61 -6.19
N MET A 118 -6.79 -20.64 -7.07
CA MET A 118 -6.38 -20.89 -8.45
C MET A 118 -4.89 -21.24 -8.50
N THR A 119 -4.55 -22.15 -9.41
CA THR A 119 -3.16 -22.35 -9.81
C THR A 119 -2.69 -21.13 -10.60
N VAL A 120 -1.51 -20.62 -10.28
CA VAL A 120 -0.91 -19.51 -11.02
C VAL A 120 -0.63 -19.96 -12.47
N PRO A 121 -1.11 -19.23 -13.49
CA PRO A 121 -0.84 -19.58 -14.87
C PRO A 121 0.66 -19.76 -15.15
N GLY A 122 1.03 -20.90 -15.73
CA GLY A 122 2.42 -21.28 -16.01
C GLY A 122 3.18 -21.90 -14.84
N GLU A 123 2.57 -22.09 -13.66
CA GLU A 123 3.19 -22.65 -12.45
C GLU A 123 2.35 -23.78 -11.84
N ASP A 124 2.94 -24.51 -10.89
CA ASP A 124 2.25 -25.57 -10.14
C ASP A 124 1.75 -25.12 -8.75
N LYS A 125 1.94 -23.85 -8.40
CA LYS A 125 1.59 -23.27 -7.09
C LYS A 125 0.23 -22.58 -7.12
N LEU A 126 -0.46 -22.59 -5.98
CA LEU A 126 -1.67 -21.78 -5.79
C LEU A 126 -1.27 -20.30 -5.51
N VAL A 127 -2.16 -19.39 -5.87
CA VAL A 127 -1.98 -17.95 -5.57
C VAL A 127 -1.79 -17.72 -4.07
N SER A 128 -2.55 -18.42 -3.21
CA SER A 128 -2.42 -18.34 -1.76
C SER A 128 -1.06 -18.81 -1.22
N GLU A 129 -0.37 -19.67 -1.95
CA GLU A 129 0.98 -20.11 -1.57
C GLU A 129 2.06 -19.11 -1.97
N LYS A 130 1.74 -18.22 -2.90
CA LYS A 130 2.65 -17.16 -3.38
C LYS A 130 2.56 -15.90 -2.54
N ILE A 131 1.35 -15.47 -2.16
CA ILE A 131 1.17 -14.22 -1.39
C ILE A 131 1.70 -14.40 0.03
N SER A 132 2.45 -13.40 0.50
CA SER A 132 2.98 -13.37 1.88
C SER A 132 1.84 -13.28 2.90
N GLY A 133 2.02 -13.95 4.05
CA GLY A 133 1.00 -14.00 5.10
C GLY A 133 0.58 -12.61 5.61
N GLY A 134 -0.71 -12.45 5.89
CA GLY A 134 -1.32 -11.23 6.39
C GLY A 134 -1.82 -10.26 5.31
N PHE A 135 -1.34 -10.33 4.07
CA PHE A 135 -1.74 -9.40 3.01
C PHE A 135 -3.17 -9.61 2.47
N THR A 136 -3.75 -10.78 2.65
CA THR A 136 -5.13 -11.09 2.23
C THR A 136 -6.16 -10.97 3.36
N GLU A 137 -5.73 -10.64 4.58
CA GLU A 137 -6.55 -10.65 5.79
C GLU A 137 -6.79 -9.25 6.35
N THR A 138 -6.62 -8.21 5.54
CA THR A 138 -6.74 -6.81 5.96
C THR A 138 -8.02 -6.17 5.44
N SER A 139 -8.46 -5.07 6.05
CA SER A 139 -9.55 -4.24 5.54
C SER A 139 -9.28 -3.69 4.14
N LEU A 140 -8.00 -3.58 3.74
CA LEU A 140 -7.59 -3.13 2.41
C LEU A 140 -7.80 -4.20 1.31
N THR A 141 -8.01 -5.46 1.67
CA THR A 141 -8.31 -6.56 0.75
C THR A 141 -9.71 -7.14 0.98
N ASN A 142 -10.23 -7.00 2.19
CA ASN A 142 -11.59 -7.36 2.60
C ASN A 142 -12.33 -6.12 3.16
N PRO A 143 -12.76 -5.18 2.32
CA PRO A 143 -13.34 -3.92 2.79
C PRO A 143 -14.74 -4.07 3.42
N TYR A 144 -15.35 -5.25 3.32
CA TYR A 144 -16.69 -5.49 3.87
C TYR A 144 -16.69 -6.28 5.19
N GLY A 145 -15.53 -6.72 5.68
CA GLY A 145 -15.42 -7.46 6.93
C GLY A 145 -16.11 -8.83 6.93
N ASP A 146 -16.42 -9.39 5.75
CA ASP A 146 -17.17 -10.64 5.58
C ASP A 146 -16.30 -11.89 5.40
N GLY A 147 -14.98 -11.74 5.57
CA GLY A 147 -13.98 -12.81 5.44
C GLY A 147 -13.65 -13.19 4.00
N LYS A 148 -14.05 -12.38 3.02
CA LYS A 148 -13.81 -12.61 1.60
C LYS A 148 -12.80 -11.60 1.06
N THR A 149 -12.16 -11.96 -0.06
CA THR A 149 -11.19 -11.09 -0.74
C THR A 149 -11.86 -10.43 -1.95
N TYR A 150 -11.69 -9.12 -2.05
CA TYR A 150 -12.21 -8.29 -3.14
C TYR A 150 -11.12 -7.51 -3.86
N LEU A 151 -10.07 -7.11 -3.14
CA LEU A 151 -8.92 -6.42 -3.70
C LEU A 151 -7.67 -7.29 -3.55
N ALA A 152 -6.98 -7.51 -4.67
CA ALA A 152 -5.74 -8.27 -4.72
C ALA A 152 -4.57 -7.38 -4.28
N PRO A 153 -3.74 -7.76 -3.29
CA PRO A 153 -2.58 -6.98 -2.89
C PRO A 153 -1.54 -6.96 -4.00
N MET A 154 -1.10 -5.76 -4.39
CA MET A 154 -0.15 -5.57 -5.47
C MET A 154 1.19 -5.07 -4.93
N PHE A 155 1.61 -3.88 -5.32
CA PHE A 155 2.92 -3.38 -4.92
C PHE A 155 2.91 -2.89 -3.48
N TYR A 156 3.99 -3.15 -2.75
CA TYR A 156 4.10 -2.73 -1.36
C TYR A 156 5.45 -2.09 -1.07
N SER A 157 5.47 -1.26 -0.03
CA SER A 157 6.66 -0.63 0.49
C SER A 157 6.69 -0.76 2.01
N PRO A 158 7.61 -1.52 2.58
CA PRO A 158 7.82 -1.54 4.02
C PRO A 158 8.24 -0.17 4.53
N CYS A 159 7.64 0.24 5.63
CA CYS A 159 8.00 1.45 6.37
C CYS A 159 8.51 1.06 7.75
N GLY A 160 9.58 1.69 8.18
CA GLY A 160 10.19 1.37 9.46
C GLY A 160 11.02 2.51 10.01
N LEU A 161 11.87 2.21 10.97
CA LEU A 161 12.86 3.13 11.49
C LEU A 161 14.17 2.95 10.73
N PHE A 162 14.54 3.99 10.01
CA PHE A 162 15.80 4.06 9.24
C PHE A 162 16.91 4.66 10.10
N TYR A 163 18.11 4.12 9.94
CA TYR A 163 19.28 4.51 10.71
C TYR A 163 20.58 4.37 9.90
N ASN A 164 21.68 4.95 10.38
CA ASN A 164 23.00 4.72 9.81
C ASN A 164 23.62 3.43 10.38
N ALA A 165 23.59 2.33 9.62
CA ALA A 165 24.14 1.04 10.04
C ALA A 165 25.64 1.11 10.32
N LYS A 166 26.39 1.99 9.63
CA LYS A 166 27.84 2.17 9.85
C LYS A 166 28.15 2.84 11.19
N LEU A 167 27.30 3.77 11.62
CA LEU A 167 27.42 4.36 12.96
C LEU A 167 27.21 3.29 14.04
N PHE A 168 26.18 2.46 13.92
CA PHE A 168 25.88 1.38 14.86
C PHE A 168 27.05 0.39 14.95
N GLU A 169 27.59 0.00 13.79
CA GLU A 169 28.77 -0.88 13.72
C GLU A 169 29.99 -0.23 14.44
N ALA A 170 30.28 1.03 14.13
CA ALA A 170 31.43 1.76 14.71
C ALA A 170 31.33 1.95 16.23
N LYS A 171 30.10 2.15 16.76
CA LYS A 171 29.83 2.34 18.19
C LYS A 171 29.61 1.03 18.93
N GLY A 172 29.44 -0.09 18.23
CA GLY A 172 29.07 -1.38 18.83
C GLY A 172 27.64 -1.36 19.43
N TRP A 173 26.77 -0.50 18.90
CA TRP A 173 25.38 -0.41 19.31
C TRP A 173 24.54 -1.51 18.67
N THR A 174 23.59 -2.04 19.43
CA THR A 174 22.61 -3.01 18.96
C THR A 174 21.32 -2.29 18.62
N VAL A 175 20.68 -2.68 17.52
CA VAL A 175 19.35 -2.16 17.15
C VAL A 175 18.33 -2.62 18.19
N PRO A 176 17.57 -1.69 18.82
CA PRO A 176 16.61 -2.01 19.87
C PRO A 176 15.46 -2.87 19.36
N THR A 177 15.04 -3.85 20.16
CA THR A 177 13.88 -4.70 19.90
C THR A 177 12.70 -4.37 20.81
N THR A 178 12.94 -3.61 21.90
CA THR A 178 11.94 -3.11 22.84
C THR A 178 12.08 -1.60 23.04
N TRP A 179 11.02 -0.97 23.52
CA TRP A 179 11.08 0.46 23.85
C TRP A 179 12.02 0.76 25.02
N ASP A 180 12.20 -0.18 25.97
CA ASP A 180 13.16 0.01 27.05
C ASP A 180 14.60 0.04 26.53
N GLU A 181 14.94 -0.86 25.59
CA GLU A 181 16.23 -0.82 24.89
C GLU A 181 16.38 0.46 24.04
N MET A 182 15.29 0.93 23.42
CA MET A 182 15.29 2.16 22.65
C MET A 182 15.64 3.37 23.54
N TRP A 183 15.08 3.44 24.73
CA TRP A 183 15.39 4.52 25.67
C TRP A 183 16.81 4.45 26.20
N ALA A 184 17.29 3.26 26.54
CA ALA A 184 18.67 3.06 26.98
C ALA A 184 19.68 3.46 25.89
N LEU A 185 19.39 3.15 24.63
CA LEU A 185 20.21 3.58 23.50
C LEU A 185 20.15 5.10 23.34
N GLY A 186 18.98 5.72 23.52
CA GLY A 186 18.80 7.16 23.46
C GLY A 186 19.64 7.89 24.50
N ASP A 187 19.71 7.36 25.73
CA ASP A 187 20.58 7.90 26.79
C ASP A 187 22.06 7.81 26.42
N ALA A 188 22.48 6.66 25.90
CA ALA A 188 23.87 6.46 25.45
C ALA A 188 24.25 7.37 24.26
N ALA A 189 23.33 7.58 23.32
CA ALA A 189 23.54 8.47 22.18
C ALA A 189 23.63 9.94 22.62
N ALA A 190 22.83 10.33 23.61
CA ALA A 190 22.84 11.69 24.14
C ALA A 190 24.19 12.06 24.78
N GLU A 191 24.92 11.11 25.39
CA GLU A 191 26.30 11.31 25.88
C GLU A 191 27.29 11.66 24.77
N GLU A 192 26.98 11.21 23.54
CA GLU A 192 27.77 11.50 22.33
C GLU A 192 27.25 12.76 21.58
N GLY A 193 26.20 13.40 22.09
CA GLY A 193 25.55 14.57 21.45
C GLY A 193 24.65 14.23 20.28
N ILE A 194 24.21 12.96 20.15
CA ILE A 194 23.34 12.46 19.09
C ILE A 194 21.92 12.31 19.66
N ALA A 195 20.91 12.84 18.97
CA ALA A 195 19.51 12.64 19.35
C ALA A 195 19.06 11.22 19.00
N LEU A 196 18.12 10.66 19.77
CA LEU A 196 17.55 9.35 19.43
C LEU A 196 16.73 9.40 18.14
N PHE A 197 15.98 10.48 17.93
CA PHE A 197 14.91 10.50 16.94
C PHE A 197 14.85 11.84 16.18
N THR A 198 14.47 11.75 14.93
CA THR A 198 13.99 12.83 14.07
C THR A 198 12.89 12.32 13.17
N TYR A 199 12.13 13.19 12.51
CA TYR A 199 11.07 12.75 11.59
C TYR A 199 10.72 13.83 10.56
N PRO A 200 10.40 13.47 9.34
CA PRO A 200 9.56 14.26 8.45
C PRO A 200 8.09 13.94 8.77
N THR A 201 7.23 14.92 9.03
CA THR A 201 5.80 14.64 9.28
C THR A 201 4.98 14.58 8.00
N ALA A 202 5.40 15.28 6.95
CA ALA A 202 4.68 15.29 5.69
C ALA A 202 4.76 13.92 4.98
N GLY A 203 3.75 13.06 5.19
CA GLY A 203 3.60 11.79 4.48
C GLY A 203 4.46 10.62 4.99
N TYR A 204 5.03 10.73 6.21
CA TYR A 204 5.91 9.68 6.75
C TYR A 204 5.60 9.31 8.20
N TYR A 205 5.16 10.27 8.99
CA TYR A 205 4.89 10.05 10.41
C TYR A 205 3.62 9.23 10.64
N ASP A 206 2.72 9.20 9.69
CA ASP A 206 1.54 8.34 9.68
C ASP A 206 1.92 6.87 9.72
N ALA A 207 2.87 6.43 8.90
CA ALA A 207 3.36 5.05 8.89
C ALA A 207 3.94 4.64 10.27
N PHE A 208 4.66 5.56 10.94
CA PHE A 208 5.14 5.35 12.30
C PHE A 208 3.97 5.20 13.28
N MET A 209 3.00 6.10 13.22
CA MET A 209 1.85 6.10 14.13
C MET A 209 1.02 4.83 13.97
N TYR A 210 0.75 4.42 12.73
CA TYR A 210 0.01 3.18 12.46
C TYR A 210 0.74 1.94 13.00
N ALA A 211 2.04 1.82 12.75
CA ALA A 211 2.83 0.72 13.30
C ALA A 211 2.88 0.73 14.82
N LEU A 212 2.95 1.91 15.45
CA LEU A 212 2.94 2.05 16.90
C LEU A 212 1.61 1.59 17.51
N ILE A 213 0.48 2.00 16.93
CA ILE A 213 -0.85 1.59 17.36
C ILE A 213 -0.99 0.06 17.28
N TYR A 214 -0.56 -0.56 16.17
CA TYR A 214 -0.53 -2.01 16.03
C TYR A 214 0.38 -2.69 17.06
N SER A 215 1.55 -2.13 17.32
CA SER A 215 2.49 -2.66 18.30
C SER A 215 1.93 -2.69 19.72
N ILE A 216 1.05 -1.75 20.05
CA ILE A 216 0.45 -1.61 21.37
C ILE A 216 -0.73 -2.57 21.59
N GLY A 217 -1.69 -2.60 20.68
CA GLY A 217 -2.94 -3.33 20.89
C GLY A 217 -3.41 -4.19 19.71
N GLY A 218 -2.52 -4.44 18.73
CA GLY A 218 -2.82 -5.28 17.58
C GLY A 218 -3.93 -4.71 16.69
N THR A 219 -4.56 -5.61 15.93
CA THR A 219 -5.61 -5.23 14.96
C THR A 219 -6.82 -4.61 15.66
N GLU A 220 -7.23 -5.12 16.82
CA GLU A 220 -8.42 -4.64 17.53
C GLU A 220 -8.29 -3.16 17.94
N PHE A 221 -7.16 -2.79 18.56
CA PHE A 221 -6.91 -1.40 18.94
C PHE A 221 -6.71 -0.51 17.73
N PHE A 222 -6.04 -1.01 16.69
CA PHE A 222 -5.85 -0.27 15.45
C PHE A 222 -7.18 0.07 14.78
N GLU A 223 -8.07 -0.90 14.64
CA GLU A 223 -9.40 -0.68 14.05
C GLU A 223 -10.24 0.26 14.89
N ALA A 224 -10.24 0.10 16.22
CA ALA A 224 -10.96 1.01 17.12
C ALA A 224 -10.48 2.47 16.98
N VAL A 225 -9.15 2.69 16.89
CA VAL A 225 -8.56 4.02 16.68
C VAL A 225 -8.92 4.57 15.31
N THR A 226 -8.74 3.78 14.25
CA THR A 226 -8.92 4.25 12.88
C THR A 226 -10.39 4.44 12.50
N HIS A 227 -11.32 3.82 13.22
CA HIS A 227 -12.77 4.05 13.10
C HIS A 227 -13.30 5.03 14.14
N TYR A 228 -12.42 5.68 14.90
CA TYR A 228 -12.78 6.71 15.89
C TYR A 228 -13.79 6.20 16.94
N GLU A 229 -13.66 4.95 17.39
CA GLU A 229 -14.62 4.35 18.32
C GLU A 229 -14.74 5.12 19.63
N GLU A 230 -15.95 5.10 20.20
CA GLU A 230 -16.22 5.80 21.46
C GLU A 230 -15.43 5.19 22.61
N GLY A 231 -14.71 6.02 23.36
CA GLY A 231 -13.95 5.58 24.52
C GLY A 231 -12.59 4.95 24.20
N VAL A 232 -12.20 4.80 22.91
CA VAL A 232 -10.91 4.22 22.54
C VAL A 232 -9.72 4.96 23.19
N TRP A 233 -9.85 6.26 23.36
CA TRP A 233 -8.81 7.11 23.97
C TRP A 233 -8.74 7.05 25.50
N ASP A 234 -9.65 6.33 26.16
CA ASP A 234 -9.69 6.11 27.62
C ASP A 234 -9.24 4.67 27.99
N THR A 235 -8.58 3.98 27.08
CA THR A 235 -8.07 2.62 27.27
C THR A 235 -6.62 2.61 27.76
N PRO A 236 -6.14 1.52 28.39
CA PRO A 236 -4.73 1.36 28.76
C PRO A 236 -3.78 1.42 27.55
N GLU A 237 -4.24 0.94 26.38
CA GLU A 237 -3.52 0.99 25.13
C GLU A 237 -3.28 2.45 24.69
N ALA A 238 -4.30 3.28 24.78
CA ALA A 238 -4.19 4.72 24.50
C ALA A 238 -3.23 5.42 25.48
N ASP A 239 -3.30 5.08 26.76
CA ASP A 239 -2.36 5.63 27.76
C ASP A 239 -0.92 5.22 27.44
N THR A 240 -0.69 4.00 26.98
CA THR A 240 0.63 3.52 26.52
C THR A 240 1.11 4.29 25.27
N LEU A 241 0.20 4.52 24.30
CA LEU A 241 0.49 5.30 23.09
C LEU A 241 0.98 6.72 23.46
N PHE A 242 0.21 7.42 24.28
CA PHE A 242 0.56 8.80 24.66
C PHE A 242 1.83 8.85 25.52
N ALA A 243 2.08 7.86 26.40
CA ALA A 243 3.31 7.79 27.18
C ALA A 243 4.56 7.62 26.28
N ILE A 244 4.48 6.78 25.23
CA ILE A 244 5.57 6.61 24.26
C ILE A 244 5.78 7.89 23.47
N LEU A 245 4.72 8.54 22.99
CA LEU A 245 4.82 9.79 22.21
C LEU A 245 5.42 10.94 23.02
N ASP A 246 5.00 11.10 24.27
CA ASP A 246 5.55 12.12 25.17
C ASP A 246 7.04 11.92 25.43
N LYS A 247 7.43 10.67 25.74
CA LYS A 247 8.81 10.31 25.96
C LYS A 247 9.65 10.50 24.69
N LEU A 248 9.14 10.06 23.52
CA LEU A 248 9.83 10.21 22.25
C LEU A 248 10.05 11.68 21.88
N ALA A 249 9.08 12.55 22.18
CA ALA A 249 9.23 14.01 21.98
C ALA A 249 10.42 14.59 22.73
N ALA A 250 10.70 14.08 23.94
CA ALA A 250 11.86 14.50 24.72
C ALA A 250 13.20 14.06 24.10
N TYR A 251 13.23 12.90 23.46
CA TYR A 251 14.41 12.33 22.78
C TYR A 251 14.57 12.78 21.32
N THR A 252 13.62 13.55 20.80
CA THR A 252 13.67 14.05 19.41
C THR A 252 14.60 15.25 19.29
N HIS A 253 15.35 15.31 18.18
CA HIS A 253 16.24 16.41 17.88
C HIS A 253 15.49 17.74 17.82
N LYS A 254 15.96 18.76 18.53
CA LYS A 254 15.21 20.02 18.75
C LYS A 254 14.97 20.86 17.50
N SER A 255 15.75 20.65 16.43
CA SER A 255 15.53 21.33 15.14
C SER A 255 14.47 20.66 14.28
N THR A 256 14.03 19.43 14.62
CA THR A 256 13.08 18.65 13.82
C THR A 256 11.78 19.42 13.50
N PRO A 257 11.08 20.04 14.49
CA PRO A 257 9.82 20.73 14.22
C PRO A 257 9.89 21.87 13.21
N ALA A 258 11.04 22.55 13.15
CA ALA A 258 11.20 23.72 12.28
C ALA A 258 11.16 23.38 10.78
N GLN A 259 11.34 22.11 10.41
CA GLN A 259 11.47 21.66 9.03
C GLN A 259 10.44 20.56 8.67
N ALA A 260 9.87 19.90 9.68
CA ALA A 260 9.14 18.65 9.49
C ALA A 260 7.92 18.77 8.54
N ASN A 261 7.21 19.90 8.55
CA ASN A 261 5.97 20.13 7.79
C ASN A 261 6.16 21.06 6.58
N ASN A 262 7.37 21.30 6.13
CA ASN A 262 7.64 22.20 5.00
C ASN A 262 8.35 21.46 3.85
N GLN A 263 8.66 22.17 2.76
CA GLN A 263 9.34 21.59 1.60
C GLN A 263 10.78 21.13 1.89
N ASP A 264 11.34 21.53 3.03
CA ASP A 264 12.69 21.19 3.48
C ASP A 264 12.74 19.95 4.39
N PHE A 265 11.68 19.17 4.48
CA PHE A 265 11.57 18.00 5.37
C PHE A 265 12.70 16.97 5.17
N THR A 266 13.30 16.91 3.98
CA THR A 266 14.49 16.08 3.70
C THR A 266 15.71 16.47 4.53
N LYS A 267 15.74 17.68 5.11
CA LYS A 267 16.77 18.07 6.08
C LYS A 267 16.73 17.23 7.35
N ASN A 268 15.53 16.79 7.76
CA ASN A 268 15.40 15.89 8.90
C ASN A 268 15.90 14.47 8.55
N GLN A 269 15.71 14.02 7.31
CA GLN A 269 16.30 12.76 6.83
C GLN A 269 17.84 12.85 6.81
N LEU A 270 18.37 13.99 6.38
CA LEU A 270 19.82 14.24 6.37
C LEU A 270 20.44 14.21 7.78
N MET A 271 19.69 14.53 8.84
CA MET A 271 20.18 14.42 10.22
C MET A 271 20.62 13.00 10.57
N VAL A 272 19.89 11.97 10.12
CA VAL A 272 20.28 10.58 10.32
C VAL A 272 21.52 10.24 9.51
N MET A 273 21.57 10.69 8.26
CA MET A 273 22.73 10.45 7.40
C MET A 273 24.00 11.13 7.90
N GLN A 274 23.89 12.20 8.66
CA GLN A 274 24.99 12.97 9.26
C GLN A 274 25.26 12.65 10.74
N ASP A 275 24.69 11.58 11.27
CA ASP A 275 24.84 11.14 12.66
C ASP A 275 24.37 12.16 13.71
N GLN A 276 23.39 13.02 13.36
CA GLN A 276 22.80 13.98 14.30
C GLN A 276 21.59 13.38 15.04
N ALA A 277 20.96 12.37 14.45
CA ALA A 277 19.90 11.57 15.05
C ALA A 277 20.10 10.10 14.68
N LEU A 278 19.67 9.18 15.56
CA LEU A 278 19.82 7.74 15.30
C LEU A 278 18.76 7.22 14.35
N PHE A 279 17.50 7.53 14.59
CA PHE A 279 16.36 6.96 13.86
C PHE A 279 15.45 8.02 13.28
N MET A 280 14.82 7.64 12.16
CA MET A 280 13.68 8.36 11.59
C MET A 280 12.68 7.38 10.99
N PRO A 281 11.37 7.64 11.04
CA PRO A 281 10.38 6.88 10.29
C PRO A 281 10.47 7.22 8.80
N ASN A 282 10.46 6.20 7.95
CA ASN A 282 10.45 6.37 6.50
C ASN A 282 10.00 5.07 5.82
N GLY A 283 9.96 5.06 4.49
CA GLY A 283 9.74 3.89 3.66
C GLY A 283 10.91 3.63 2.72
N THR A 284 10.82 2.54 1.96
CA THR A 284 11.90 2.09 1.07
C THR A 284 12.28 3.08 -0.03
N TRP A 285 11.44 4.06 -0.33
CA TRP A 285 11.70 5.16 -1.28
C TRP A 285 12.82 6.10 -0.86
N ILE A 286 13.23 6.10 0.42
CA ILE A 286 14.26 7.02 0.95
C ILE A 286 15.60 6.90 0.23
N VAL A 287 15.96 5.71 -0.25
CA VAL A 287 17.23 5.48 -0.97
C VAL A 287 17.28 6.35 -2.21
N GLY A 288 16.20 6.36 -3.00
CA GLY A 288 16.10 7.20 -4.19
C GLY A 288 16.01 8.70 -3.85
N GLU A 289 15.21 9.03 -2.83
CA GLU A 289 14.99 10.41 -2.38
C GLU A 289 16.26 11.07 -1.88
N MET A 290 17.12 10.33 -1.19
CA MET A 290 18.35 10.83 -0.59
C MET A 290 19.63 10.47 -1.37
N ALA A 291 19.51 9.90 -2.57
CA ALA A 291 20.65 9.43 -3.37
C ALA A 291 21.68 10.55 -3.66
N GLU A 292 21.22 11.74 -4.02
CA GLU A 292 22.12 12.91 -4.26
C GLU A 292 22.81 13.34 -2.98
N ALA A 293 22.07 13.44 -1.86
CA ALA A 293 22.62 13.83 -0.58
C ALA A 293 23.68 12.85 -0.09
N GLN A 294 23.50 11.55 -0.32
CA GLN A 294 24.46 10.52 0.05
C GLN A 294 25.83 10.74 -0.59
N THR A 295 25.89 11.25 -1.82
CA THR A 295 27.16 11.51 -2.52
C THR A 295 28.01 12.62 -1.89
N THR A 296 27.42 13.44 -1.04
CA THR A 296 28.05 14.60 -0.40
C THR A 296 28.44 14.36 1.07
N LEU A 297 28.12 13.18 1.61
CA LEU A 297 28.47 12.83 2.99
C LEU A 297 29.99 12.76 3.20
N THR A 298 30.40 13.13 4.39
CA THR A 298 31.83 13.06 4.83
C THR A 298 32.10 11.98 5.86
N ASN A 299 31.02 11.43 6.47
CA ASN A 299 31.07 10.31 7.38
C ASN A 299 30.79 8.98 6.63
N ASP A 300 31.13 7.87 7.26
CA ASP A 300 30.78 6.56 6.75
C ASP A 300 29.27 6.31 6.95
N PHE A 301 28.58 5.94 5.88
CA PHE A 301 27.13 5.81 5.87
C PHE A 301 26.69 4.56 5.12
N GLY A 302 25.70 3.87 5.68
CA GLY A 302 24.98 2.79 5.04
C GLY A 302 23.57 2.68 5.63
N TRP A 303 22.57 2.54 4.77
CA TRP A 303 21.21 2.38 5.24
C TRP A 303 21.04 1.14 6.11
N GLY A 304 20.33 1.29 7.22
CA GLY A 304 19.74 0.25 8.02
C GLY A 304 18.25 0.54 8.18
N MET A 305 17.43 -0.48 8.28
CA MET A 305 16.00 -0.37 8.58
C MET A 305 15.60 -1.43 9.62
N THR A 306 14.76 -1.04 10.55
CA THR A 306 14.17 -1.94 11.53
C THR A 306 12.68 -1.67 11.70
N ALA A 307 11.94 -2.69 12.14
CA ALA A 307 10.57 -2.52 12.61
C ALA A 307 10.54 -1.65 13.88
N LEU A 308 9.37 -1.11 14.23
CA LEU A 308 9.19 -0.47 15.53
C LEU A 308 9.42 -1.51 16.64
N PRO A 309 10.05 -1.08 17.74
CA PRO A 309 10.25 -1.97 18.88
C PRO A 309 8.94 -2.51 19.46
N ALA A 310 8.98 -3.70 20.02
CA ALA A 310 7.87 -4.25 20.77
C ALA A 310 7.64 -3.44 22.07
N VAL A 311 6.36 -3.35 22.48
CA VAL A 311 5.99 -2.69 23.73
C VAL A 311 6.40 -3.53 24.95
N GLU A 312 6.33 -4.85 24.80
CA GLU A 312 6.70 -5.81 25.85
C GLU A 312 7.83 -6.72 25.38
N GLU A 313 8.63 -7.21 26.34
CA GLU A 313 9.70 -8.18 26.07
C GLU A 313 9.11 -9.47 25.45
N GLY A 314 9.69 -9.92 24.34
CA GLY A 314 9.20 -11.08 23.57
C GLY A 314 7.99 -10.78 22.67
N GLY A 315 7.51 -9.57 22.67
CA GLY A 315 6.50 -9.10 21.72
C GLY A 315 7.07 -8.99 20.30
N ALA A 316 6.18 -8.80 19.30
CA ALA A 316 6.57 -8.60 17.92
C ALA A 316 6.85 -7.11 17.63
N GLY A 317 7.89 -6.84 16.84
CA GLY A 317 8.07 -5.55 16.18
C GLY A 317 7.10 -5.41 15.02
N TYR A 318 6.61 -4.21 14.77
CA TYR A 318 5.71 -3.93 13.66
C TYR A 318 6.35 -2.97 12.67
N SER A 319 6.07 -3.21 11.38
CA SER A 319 6.45 -2.36 10.27
C SER A 319 5.19 -2.03 9.49
N TYR A 320 4.88 -0.75 9.31
CA TYR A 320 3.76 -0.35 8.47
C TYR A 320 4.08 -0.68 7.01
N CYS A 321 3.05 -1.05 6.28
CA CYS A 321 3.17 -1.42 4.90
C CYS A 321 2.18 -0.64 4.06
N TRP A 322 2.69 0.24 3.20
CA TRP A 322 1.90 0.79 2.09
C TRP A 322 1.78 -0.27 1.02
N PHE A 323 0.57 -0.51 0.52
CA PHE A 323 0.41 -1.35 -0.65
C PHE A 323 -0.74 -0.88 -1.56
N GLU A 324 -0.57 -1.18 -2.83
CA GLU A 324 -1.52 -0.92 -3.88
C GLU A 324 -2.36 -2.16 -4.12
N GLN A 325 -3.52 -2.00 -4.77
CA GLN A 325 -4.44 -3.10 -5.03
C GLN A 325 -4.81 -3.19 -6.51
N ALA A 326 -5.16 -4.40 -6.93
CA ALA A 326 -5.88 -4.63 -8.17
C ALA A 326 -7.26 -5.22 -7.85
N TRP A 327 -8.26 -4.85 -8.63
CA TRP A 327 -9.62 -5.29 -8.41
C TRP A 327 -10.42 -5.41 -9.70
N ILE A 328 -11.52 -6.14 -9.65
CA ILE A 328 -12.40 -6.42 -10.77
C ILE A 328 -13.74 -5.72 -10.50
N PRO A 329 -14.19 -4.79 -11.35
CA PRO A 329 -15.55 -4.26 -11.24
C PRO A 329 -16.60 -5.37 -11.35
N ALA A 330 -17.63 -5.36 -10.52
CA ALA A 330 -18.72 -6.35 -10.60
C ALA A 330 -19.48 -6.31 -11.94
N GLY A 331 -19.42 -5.19 -12.67
CA GLY A 331 -19.97 -5.02 -14.01
C GLY A 331 -19.00 -5.35 -15.14
N ALA A 332 -17.82 -5.90 -14.86
CA ALA A 332 -16.86 -6.30 -15.88
C ALA A 332 -17.43 -7.40 -16.81
N ALA A 333 -17.07 -7.32 -18.07
CA ALA A 333 -17.61 -8.26 -19.09
C ALA A 333 -16.97 -9.65 -19.03
N ASN A 334 -15.71 -9.73 -18.59
CA ASN A 334 -14.88 -10.95 -18.69
C ASN A 334 -14.30 -11.37 -17.32
N ILE A 335 -15.16 -11.51 -16.29
CA ILE A 335 -14.73 -11.74 -14.90
C ILE A 335 -13.81 -12.97 -14.76
N ASP A 336 -14.12 -14.09 -15.41
CA ASP A 336 -13.33 -15.32 -15.29
C ASP A 336 -11.92 -15.15 -15.90
N ALA A 337 -11.80 -14.47 -17.03
CA ALA A 337 -10.50 -14.15 -17.63
C ALA A 337 -9.75 -13.08 -16.84
N ALA A 338 -10.46 -12.12 -16.25
CA ALA A 338 -9.91 -11.14 -15.33
C ALA A 338 -9.30 -11.79 -14.09
N LYS A 339 -9.98 -12.81 -13.51
CA LYS A 339 -9.45 -13.60 -12.41
C LYS A 339 -8.18 -14.38 -12.77
N GLN A 340 -8.11 -14.91 -14.00
CA GLN A 340 -6.87 -15.53 -14.50
C GLN A 340 -5.73 -14.53 -14.62
N PHE A 341 -6.03 -13.29 -15.06
CA PHE A 341 -5.04 -12.23 -15.10
C PHE A 341 -4.56 -11.85 -13.69
N VAL A 342 -5.47 -11.68 -12.74
CA VAL A 342 -5.13 -11.42 -11.32
C VAL A 342 -4.27 -12.55 -10.75
N ALA A 343 -4.59 -13.82 -11.03
CA ALA A 343 -3.76 -14.94 -10.62
C ALA A 343 -2.35 -14.89 -11.25
N PHE A 344 -2.25 -14.54 -12.54
CA PHE A 344 -0.97 -14.42 -13.25
C PHE A 344 -0.08 -13.31 -12.68
N LEU A 345 -0.67 -12.23 -12.13
CA LEU A 345 0.11 -11.15 -11.51
C LEU A 345 1.03 -11.65 -10.39
N TYR A 346 0.78 -12.82 -9.80
CA TYR A 346 1.61 -13.45 -8.77
C TYR A 346 2.57 -14.51 -9.34
N SER A 347 2.65 -14.68 -10.66
CA SER A 347 3.65 -15.59 -11.26
C SER A 347 5.06 -15.08 -11.05
N ASP A 348 6.03 -16.02 -10.98
CA ASP A 348 7.46 -15.65 -10.92
C ASP A 348 7.83 -14.73 -12.08
N LYS A 349 7.22 -14.94 -13.25
CA LYS A 349 7.45 -14.11 -14.44
C LYS A 349 6.93 -12.68 -14.26
N ALA A 350 5.73 -12.49 -13.75
CA ALA A 350 5.18 -11.16 -13.47
C ALA A 350 5.99 -10.47 -12.36
N CYS A 351 6.29 -11.18 -11.27
CA CYS A 351 7.11 -10.67 -10.17
C CYS A 351 8.50 -10.19 -10.63
N GLU A 352 9.18 -10.96 -11.51
CA GLU A 352 10.46 -10.55 -12.09
C GLU A 352 10.35 -9.26 -12.90
N ILE A 353 9.32 -9.15 -13.76
CA ILE A 353 9.09 -7.95 -14.58
C ILE A 353 8.83 -6.74 -13.67
N PHE A 354 7.96 -6.88 -12.69
CA PHE A 354 7.64 -5.81 -11.75
C PHE A 354 8.85 -5.41 -10.89
N ALA A 355 9.55 -6.38 -10.29
CA ALA A 355 10.71 -6.13 -9.45
C ALA A 355 11.83 -5.40 -10.21
N THR A 356 12.06 -5.74 -11.47
CA THR A 356 13.04 -5.06 -12.33
C THR A 356 12.70 -3.58 -12.53
N ALA A 357 11.42 -3.22 -12.51
CA ALA A 357 10.95 -1.84 -12.60
C ALA A 357 10.87 -1.14 -11.22
N GLY A 358 11.17 -1.83 -10.14
CA GLY A 358 11.06 -1.30 -8.77
C GLY A 358 9.66 -1.42 -8.15
N ALA A 359 8.74 -2.11 -8.81
CA ALA A 359 7.41 -2.41 -8.30
C ALA A 359 7.42 -3.77 -7.60
N ILE A 360 7.47 -3.79 -6.29
CA ILE A 360 7.70 -4.99 -5.49
C ILE A 360 6.38 -5.55 -4.97
N GLN A 361 6.11 -6.82 -5.24
CA GLN A 361 4.88 -7.50 -4.83
C GLN A 361 5.05 -8.26 -3.51
N PRO A 362 3.99 -8.37 -2.68
CA PRO A 362 4.03 -9.08 -1.39
C PRO A 362 3.95 -10.60 -1.62
N VAL A 363 5.00 -11.16 -2.23
CA VAL A 363 5.12 -12.61 -2.45
C VAL A 363 6.24 -13.21 -1.63
N ASN A 364 6.05 -14.45 -1.18
CA ASN A 364 7.02 -15.18 -0.40
C ASN A 364 8.38 -15.27 -1.11
N GLY A 365 9.45 -14.86 -0.42
CA GLY A 365 10.80 -14.92 -0.95
C GLY A 365 11.15 -13.84 -1.97
N ILE A 366 10.34 -12.76 -2.09
CA ILE A 366 10.58 -11.66 -3.04
C ILE A 366 11.98 -11.05 -2.88
N ALA A 367 12.51 -11.00 -1.66
CA ALA A 367 13.85 -10.45 -1.41
C ALA A 367 14.95 -11.13 -2.25
N SER A 368 14.75 -12.40 -2.64
CA SER A 368 15.70 -13.11 -3.51
C SER A 368 15.74 -12.60 -4.97
N MET A 369 14.75 -11.82 -5.37
CA MET A 369 14.66 -11.18 -6.69
C MET A 369 15.19 -9.74 -6.68
N LEU A 370 15.63 -9.24 -5.52
CA LEU A 370 16.03 -7.86 -5.33
C LEU A 370 17.55 -7.72 -5.20
N GLU A 371 18.04 -6.51 -5.37
CA GLU A 371 19.45 -6.15 -5.25
C GLU A 371 19.64 -4.93 -4.31
N GLY A 372 20.87 -4.74 -3.83
CA GLY A 372 21.23 -3.61 -2.98
C GLY A 372 20.47 -3.57 -1.65
N ASP A 373 20.15 -2.37 -1.19
CA ASP A 373 19.48 -2.14 0.10
C ASP A 373 18.07 -2.74 0.15
N ASN A 374 17.42 -2.89 -0.99
CA ASN A 374 16.09 -3.47 -1.09
C ASN A 374 16.04 -4.91 -0.55
N VAL A 375 17.11 -5.70 -0.70
CA VAL A 375 17.17 -7.06 -0.11
C VAL A 375 16.90 -7.02 1.38
N MET A 376 17.54 -6.08 2.09
CA MET A 376 17.36 -5.93 3.54
C MET A 376 15.96 -5.39 3.88
N PHE A 377 15.51 -4.36 3.19
CA PHE A 377 14.23 -3.72 3.47
C PHE A 377 13.05 -4.67 3.30
N TYR A 378 13.01 -5.38 2.19
CA TYR A 378 11.92 -6.30 1.89
C TYR A 378 12.02 -7.64 2.62
N SER A 379 13.18 -7.94 3.26
CA SER A 379 13.33 -9.09 4.17
C SER A 379 12.76 -8.84 5.58
N ILE A 380 12.27 -7.65 5.89
CA ILE A 380 11.87 -7.29 7.26
C ILE A 380 10.79 -8.22 7.81
N TYR A 381 9.83 -8.62 6.98
CA TYR A 381 8.77 -9.55 7.38
C TYR A 381 9.26 -11.00 7.45
N ASP A 382 10.18 -11.40 6.59
CA ASP A 382 10.84 -12.70 6.65
C ASP A 382 11.68 -12.84 7.93
N ASN A 383 12.19 -11.72 8.45
CA ASN A 383 12.97 -11.63 9.69
C ASN A 383 12.11 -11.48 10.95
N GLY A 384 10.80 -11.64 10.85
CA GLY A 384 9.88 -11.76 11.99
C GLY A 384 9.13 -10.50 12.38
N ALA A 385 9.31 -9.37 11.70
CA ALA A 385 8.44 -8.23 11.87
C ALA A 385 7.02 -8.56 11.38
N LYS A 386 6.01 -8.02 12.06
CA LYS A 386 4.63 -8.10 11.61
C LYS A 386 4.26 -6.89 10.76
N ALA A 387 3.50 -7.12 9.70
CA ALA A 387 2.97 -6.03 8.89
C ALA A 387 1.81 -5.35 9.62
N ALA A 388 1.86 -4.01 9.71
CA ALA A 388 0.74 -3.16 10.08
C ALA A 388 0.17 -2.55 8.80
N MET A 389 -1.12 -2.69 8.57
CA MET A 389 -1.80 -2.25 7.34
C MET A 389 -3.16 -1.65 7.67
N GLY A 390 -3.60 -0.68 6.89
CA GLY A 390 -4.88 0.00 7.06
C GLY A 390 -4.70 1.51 7.18
N ASN A 391 -5.79 2.23 7.12
CA ASN A 391 -5.84 3.68 7.18
C ASN A 391 -7.01 4.12 8.06
N PHE A 392 -7.04 5.38 8.45
CA PHE A 392 -8.22 5.97 9.05
C PHE A 392 -9.44 5.85 8.14
N ALA A 393 -10.58 5.49 8.73
CA ALA A 393 -11.85 5.42 8.03
C ALA A 393 -12.23 6.80 7.46
N ALA A 394 -12.77 6.79 6.24
CA ALA A 394 -13.19 8.00 5.55
C ALA A 394 -14.41 8.65 6.23
N TYR A 395 -14.41 9.97 6.28
CA TYR A 395 -15.52 10.76 6.80
C TYR A 395 -15.82 11.96 5.89
N THR A 396 -17.03 12.48 5.97
CA THR A 396 -17.39 13.72 5.25
C THR A 396 -16.53 14.86 5.76
N ALA A 397 -15.94 15.63 4.86
CA ALA A 397 -15.00 16.70 5.19
C ALA A 397 -15.54 17.66 6.28
N ILE A 398 -14.74 17.89 7.29
CA ILE A 398 -15.03 18.78 8.42
C ILE A 398 -14.07 19.96 8.34
N PRO A 399 -14.56 21.23 8.27
CA PRO A 399 -13.68 22.37 8.17
C PRO A 399 -12.64 22.42 9.32
N GLY A 400 -11.36 22.42 8.97
CA GLY A 400 -10.25 22.54 9.92
C GLY A 400 -9.92 21.26 10.70
N ILE A 401 -10.50 20.12 10.34
CA ILE A 401 -10.22 18.82 10.94
C ILE A 401 -9.87 17.84 9.82
N ASP A 402 -8.67 17.32 9.85
CA ASP A 402 -8.20 16.20 9.05
C ASP A 402 -7.20 15.35 9.85
N ASN A 403 -6.93 14.14 9.39
CA ASN A 403 -6.07 13.21 10.10
C ASN A 403 -4.65 13.75 10.31
N THR A 404 -4.11 14.48 9.34
CA THR A 404 -2.75 15.04 9.43
C THR A 404 -2.66 16.08 10.52
N THR A 405 -3.59 17.03 10.55
CA THR A 405 -3.61 18.13 11.51
C THR A 405 -4.00 17.70 12.93
N VAL A 406 -4.72 16.57 13.05
CA VAL A 406 -5.17 16.04 14.36
C VAL A 406 -4.16 15.06 14.95
N PHE A 407 -3.67 14.09 14.16
CA PHE A 407 -2.88 12.96 14.69
C PHE A 407 -1.38 13.09 14.44
N PHE A 408 -0.92 13.81 13.41
CA PHE A 408 0.49 13.75 13.03
C PHE A 408 1.23 15.08 13.26
N GLU A 409 0.72 16.20 12.76
CA GLU A 409 1.40 17.50 12.90
C GLU A 409 1.59 17.98 14.34
N PRO A 410 0.67 17.72 15.30
CA PRO A 410 0.83 18.23 16.66
C PRO A 410 2.04 17.68 17.40
N VAL A 411 2.66 16.59 16.95
CA VAL A 411 3.92 16.10 17.50
C VAL A 411 5.02 17.16 17.47
N ASN A 412 5.01 18.06 16.48
CA ASN A 412 5.95 19.18 16.42
C ASN A 412 5.81 20.11 17.62
N SER A 413 4.58 20.34 18.07
CA SER A 413 4.29 21.16 19.23
C SER A 413 4.66 20.47 20.55
N LEU A 414 4.55 19.13 20.62
CA LEU A 414 5.07 18.35 21.74
C LEU A 414 6.60 18.49 21.84
N VAL A 415 7.31 18.28 20.75
CA VAL A 415 8.79 18.40 20.70
C VAL A 415 9.25 19.82 21.02
N ALA A 416 8.51 20.84 20.57
CA ALA A 416 8.78 22.25 20.87
C ALA A 416 8.38 22.64 22.30
N GLY A 417 7.64 21.82 23.03
CA GLY A 417 7.13 22.11 24.39
C GLY A 417 6.03 23.18 24.42
N THR A 418 5.33 23.38 23.29
CA THR A 418 4.23 24.34 23.16
C THR A 418 2.84 23.69 23.27
N LEU A 419 2.79 22.38 23.33
CA LEU A 419 1.61 21.55 23.58
C LEU A 419 2.00 20.47 24.60
N SER A 420 1.16 20.23 25.60
CA SER A 420 1.34 19.10 26.50
C SER A 420 0.70 17.83 25.92
N ILE A 421 1.11 16.67 26.43
CA ILE A 421 0.51 15.39 26.00
C ILE A 421 -0.99 15.30 26.37
N ASP A 422 -1.40 15.87 27.50
CA ASP A 422 -2.80 15.90 27.92
C ASP A 422 -3.65 16.79 26.99
N GLU A 423 -3.12 17.93 26.56
CA GLU A 423 -3.79 18.79 25.56
C GLU A 423 -3.87 18.11 24.21
N TYR A 424 -2.82 17.39 23.79
CA TYR A 424 -2.83 16.62 22.56
C TYR A 424 -3.89 15.52 22.60
N LYS A 425 -3.95 14.72 23.68
CA LYS A 425 -4.98 13.71 23.93
C LYS A 425 -6.39 14.31 23.85
N ALA A 426 -6.61 15.44 24.53
CA ALA A 426 -7.90 16.12 24.52
C ALA A 426 -8.34 16.61 23.13
N ASN A 427 -7.39 17.11 22.34
CA ASN A 427 -7.65 17.52 20.95
C ASN A 427 -8.05 16.32 20.08
N ILE A 428 -7.34 15.18 20.22
CA ILE A 428 -7.66 13.93 19.51
C ILE A 428 -9.05 13.43 19.88
N VAL A 429 -9.40 13.39 21.16
CA VAL A 429 -10.73 12.98 21.64
C VAL A 429 -11.82 13.82 20.97
N SER A 430 -11.69 15.15 21.05
CA SER A 430 -12.67 16.08 20.49
C SER A 430 -12.80 15.96 18.97
N ALA A 431 -11.70 15.77 18.26
CA ALA A 431 -11.71 15.61 16.81
C ALA A 431 -12.30 14.23 16.41
N SER A 432 -11.93 13.16 17.13
CA SER A 432 -12.45 11.80 16.89
C SER A 432 -13.96 11.71 17.05
N GLU A 433 -14.55 12.41 18.01
CA GLU A 433 -16.01 12.50 18.17
C GLU A 433 -16.69 13.11 16.93
N GLN A 434 -16.08 14.15 16.36
CA GLN A 434 -16.60 14.81 15.17
C GLN A 434 -16.42 13.95 13.92
N MET A 435 -15.25 13.30 13.77
CA MET A 435 -14.97 12.38 12.66
C MET A 435 -15.94 11.19 12.68
N ARG A 436 -16.15 10.57 13.85
CA ARG A 436 -17.11 9.49 14.06
C ARG A 436 -18.53 9.88 13.66
N ALA A 437 -18.98 11.07 14.04
CA ALA A 437 -20.31 11.57 13.70
C ALA A 437 -20.50 11.82 12.18
N ASN A 438 -19.41 11.88 11.42
CA ASN A 438 -19.39 12.16 9.98
C ASN A 438 -18.81 11.00 9.15
N LEU A 439 -18.65 9.79 9.73
CA LEU A 439 -18.18 8.62 9.00
C LEU A 439 -18.99 8.39 7.73
N MET A 440 -18.28 8.08 6.66
CA MET A 440 -18.88 7.58 5.43
C MET A 440 -19.10 6.07 5.62
N GLY A 441 -20.33 5.70 6.00
CA GLY A 441 -20.76 4.33 6.24
C GLY A 441 -20.94 3.51 4.99
#